data_20e9c35deaaa2fe0d1e01962780e5c56
#
_entry.id   20e9c35deaaa2fe0d1e01962780e5c56
#
_cell.length_a   1.000
_cell.length_b   1.000
_cell.length_c   1.000
_cell.angle_alpha   90.00
_cell.angle_beta   90.00
_cell.angle_gamma   90.00
#
_symmetry.space_group_name_H-M   'P 1'
#
loop_
_entity.id
_entity.type
_entity.pdbx_description
1 polymer ?
#
loop_
_entity_poly.entity_id
_entity_poly.type
_entity_poly.pdbx_seq_one_letter_code
_entity_poly.pdbx_strand_id
1 'polypeptide(L)'
;WLMDCLSSSRAPFKLVAAGNQMLNVPVWGESFSDYPVEQKRLFEFLRSEKIPGVVFLSGDRHHTELLKSTSVTSYPLYEFTSSPLTAGGRRIEEETNNPLRMPGTWVTETRNFGVLEFSGPRKERVMTMRTYDFAGRELWKHTVTAAELK
;
A
#
# COMPACT_ATOMS: atom_id res chain seq x y z
N TRP A 1 -0.03 17.35 -11.56
CA TRP A 1 -0.08 16.13 -12.37
C TRP A 1 -0.76 14.96 -11.67
N LEU A 2 -0.24 14.44 -10.52
CA LEU A 2 -0.83 13.26 -9.83
C LEU A 2 -2.31 13.48 -9.49
N MET A 3 -2.64 14.62 -8.90
CA MET A 3 -4.02 14.96 -8.53
C MET A 3 -4.94 15.00 -9.76
N ASP A 4 -4.48 15.56 -10.88
CA ASP A 4 -5.25 15.63 -12.12
C ASP A 4 -5.49 14.22 -12.70
N CYS A 5 -4.48 13.35 -12.64
CA CYS A 5 -4.62 11.95 -13.03
C CYS A 5 -5.64 11.20 -12.16
N LEU A 6 -5.59 11.42 -10.85
CA LEU A 6 -6.53 10.78 -9.92
C LEU A 6 -7.97 11.26 -10.12
N SER A 7 -8.18 12.58 -10.33
CA SER A 7 -9.50 13.16 -10.59
C SER A 7 -10.11 12.69 -11.92
N SER A 8 -9.29 12.62 -12.97
CA SER A 8 -9.78 12.24 -14.30
C SER A 8 -9.97 10.74 -14.48
N SER A 9 -9.32 9.93 -13.65
CA SER A 9 -9.38 8.48 -13.74
C SER A 9 -10.74 7.92 -13.31
N ARG A 10 -11.33 7.09 -14.18
CA ARG A 10 -12.56 6.32 -13.89
C ARG A 10 -12.29 4.84 -13.58
N ALA A 11 -11.03 4.49 -13.33
CA ALA A 11 -10.65 3.12 -12.98
C ALA A 11 -11.19 2.75 -11.59
N PRO A 12 -11.66 1.50 -11.40
CA PRO A 12 -12.10 1.01 -10.08
C PRO A 12 -10.97 1.01 -9.03
N PHE A 13 -9.75 0.73 -9.45
CA PHE A 13 -8.53 0.85 -8.65
C PHE A 13 -7.56 1.83 -9.31
N LYS A 14 -6.93 2.67 -8.51
CA LYS A 14 -5.92 3.65 -8.90
C LYS A 14 -4.66 3.36 -8.10
N LEU A 15 -3.66 2.78 -8.75
CA LEU A 15 -2.41 2.44 -8.12
C LEU A 15 -1.45 3.64 -8.15
N VAL A 16 -1.01 4.06 -7.00
CA VAL A 16 0.01 5.11 -6.84
C VAL A 16 1.29 4.46 -6.33
N ALA A 17 2.27 4.29 -7.22
CA ALA A 17 3.56 3.73 -6.88
C ALA A 17 4.53 4.84 -6.46
N ALA A 18 5.17 4.65 -5.31
CA ALA A 18 6.20 5.52 -4.74
C ALA A 18 7.41 4.68 -4.30
N GLY A 19 8.58 5.29 -4.23
CA GLY A 19 9.77 4.63 -3.69
C GLY A 19 9.60 4.30 -2.21
N ASN A 20 9.12 5.28 -1.45
CA ASN A 20 8.98 5.22 0.00
C ASN A 20 7.52 5.06 0.43
N GLN A 21 7.31 4.66 1.68
CA GLN A 21 5.96 4.49 2.24
C GLN A 21 5.18 5.81 2.31
N MET A 22 3.89 5.73 1.99
CA MET A 22 2.97 6.88 1.93
C MET A 22 2.16 7.05 3.22
N LEU A 23 1.75 5.94 3.86
CA LEU A 23 0.87 5.94 5.05
C LEU A 23 1.65 5.82 6.35
N ASN A 24 2.80 5.17 6.34
CA ASN A 24 3.59 4.92 7.54
C ASN A 24 4.31 6.16 8.03
N VAL A 25 4.52 6.21 9.37
CA VAL A 25 5.46 7.10 10.03
C VAL A 25 6.52 6.21 10.68
N PRO A 26 7.55 5.83 9.93
CA PRO A 26 8.53 4.87 10.41
C PRO A 26 9.42 5.48 11.49
N VAL A 27 9.91 4.63 12.40
CA VAL A 27 10.93 5.05 13.38
C VAL A 27 12.31 5.17 12.78
N TRP A 28 12.52 4.56 11.60
CA TRP A 28 13.78 4.62 10.86
C TRP A 28 13.54 4.56 9.35
N GLY A 29 14.36 5.33 8.60
CA GLY A 29 14.28 5.44 7.15
C GLY A 29 13.31 6.53 6.70
N GLU A 30 13.30 6.79 5.41
CA GLU A 30 12.51 7.83 4.79
C GLU A 30 11.08 7.36 4.51
N SER A 31 10.15 8.29 4.58
CA SER A 31 8.76 8.08 4.17
C SER A 31 8.13 9.39 3.70
N PHE A 32 6.91 9.32 3.20
CA PHE A 32 6.17 10.53 2.83
C PHE A 32 5.84 11.44 4.03
N SER A 33 5.93 10.90 5.26
CA SER A 33 5.76 11.71 6.48
C SER A 33 6.87 12.75 6.69
N ASP A 34 8.02 12.59 6.03
CA ASP A 34 9.11 13.58 6.05
C ASP A 34 8.79 14.83 5.22
N TYR A 35 7.73 14.75 4.41
CA TYR A 35 7.21 15.83 3.58
C TYR A 35 5.77 16.19 4.00
N PRO A 36 5.56 16.69 5.23
CA PRO A 36 4.23 16.79 5.83
C PRO A 36 3.28 17.76 5.09
N VAL A 37 3.81 18.76 4.41
CA VAL A 37 3.00 19.70 3.62
C VAL A 37 2.42 19.00 2.39
N GLU A 38 3.24 18.28 1.65
CA GLU A 38 2.83 17.52 0.46
C GLU A 38 1.92 16.35 0.83
N GLN A 39 2.25 15.62 1.91
CA GLN A 39 1.43 14.52 2.40
C GLN A 39 0.02 15.01 2.79
N LYS A 40 -0.04 16.08 3.60
CA LYS A 40 -1.30 16.70 4.00
C LYS A 40 -2.11 17.13 2.79
N ARG A 41 -1.48 17.81 1.83
CA ARG A 41 -2.13 18.27 0.59
C ARG A 41 -2.72 17.11 -0.22
N LEU A 42 -1.98 16.00 -0.36
CA LEU A 42 -2.48 14.83 -1.07
C LEU A 42 -3.66 14.19 -0.34
N PHE A 43 -3.55 14.00 0.98
CA PHE A 43 -4.59 13.34 1.76
C PHE A 43 -5.87 14.20 1.87
N GLU A 44 -5.73 15.52 2.01
CA GLU A 44 -6.87 16.45 1.97
C GLU A 44 -7.55 16.42 0.60
N PHE A 45 -6.78 16.39 -0.49
CA PHE A 45 -7.32 16.25 -1.82
C PHE A 45 -8.11 14.93 -1.99
N LEU A 46 -7.54 13.79 -1.60
CA LEU A 46 -8.25 12.50 -1.69
C LEU A 46 -9.58 12.52 -0.95
N ARG A 47 -9.61 13.16 0.23
CA ARG A 47 -10.80 13.25 1.07
C ARG A 47 -11.81 14.24 0.52
N SER A 48 -11.40 15.47 0.18
CA SER A 48 -12.31 16.55 -0.26
C SER A 48 -12.94 16.25 -1.61
N GLU A 49 -12.15 15.73 -2.55
CA GLU A 49 -12.63 15.35 -3.88
C GLU A 49 -13.25 13.94 -3.92
N LYS A 50 -13.30 13.24 -2.77
CA LYS A 50 -13.86 11.89 -2.64
C LYS A 50 -13.30 10.93 -3.70
N ILE A 51 -11.99 10.98 -3.93
CA ILE A 51 -11.33 10.16 -4.96
C ILE A 51 -11.39 8.68 -4.55
N PRO A 52 -12.15 7.81 -5.26
CA PRO A 52 -12.28 6.40 -4.87
C PRO A 52 -11.14 5.55 -5.41
N GLY A 53 -10.93 4.38 -4.80
CA GLY A 53 -10.13 3.29 -5.36
C GLY A 53 -8.62 3.49 -5.30
N VAL A 54 -8.10 4.38 -4.46
CA VAL A 54 -6.66 4.63 -4.34
C VAL A 54 -6.01 3.56 -3.49
N VAL A 55 -4.91 2.99 -3.99
CA VAL A 55 -4.04 2.05 -3.29
C VAL A 55 -2.60 2.45 -3.55
N PHE A 56 -1.81 2.55 -2.49
CA PHE A 56 -0.39 2.85 -2.58
C PHE A 56 0.44 1.58 -2.74
N LEU A 57 1.50 1.68 -3.53
CA LEU A 57 2.53 0.66 -3.68
C LEU A 57 3.86 1.30 -3.31
N SER A 58 4.63 0.65 -2.45
CA SER A 58 5.93 1.15 -2.00
C SER A 58 6.98 0.05 -1.88
N GLY A 59 8.22 0.46 -1.63
CA GLY A 59 9.36 -0.42 -1.48
C GLY A 59 10.33 0.07 -0.41
N ASP A 60 11.64 -0.08 -0.66
CA ASP A 60 12.78 0.43 0.11
C ASP A 60 12.97 -0.11 1.53
N ARG A 61 11.92 -0.53 2.22
CA ARG A 61 11.92 -0.88 3.65
C ARG A 61 12.69 -2.15 4.01
N HIS A 62 13.13 -2.93 3.03
CA HIS A 62 13.75 -4.25 3.24
C HIS A 62 12.85 -5.25 4.01
N HIS A 63 11.56 -4.98 4.04
CA HIS A 63 10.52 -5.90 4.47
C HIS A 63 9.25 -5.67 3.64
N THR A 64 8.38 -6.64 3.65
CA THR A 64 7.05 -6.54 3.02
C THR A 64 5.97 -6.46 4.09
N GLU A 65 4.98 -5.61 3.85
CA GLU A 65 3.81 -5.48 4.71
C GLU A 65 2.61 -4.92 3.94
N LEU A 66 1.42 -5.14 4.46
CA LEU A 66 0.21 -4.46 4.02
C LEU A 66 -0.27 -3.54 5.13
N LEU A 67 -0.30 -2.25 4.86
CA LEU A 67 -0.84 -1.24 5.77
C LEU A 67 -2.27 -0.89 5.38
N LYS A 68 -3.08 -0.57 6.39
CA LYS A 68 -4.46 -0.11 6.24
C LYS A 68 -4.72 1.08 7.14
N SER A 69 -5.11 2.20 6.55
CA SER A 69 -5.54 3.41 7.27
C SER A 69 -7.01 3.68 7.02
N THR A 70 -7.76 3.99 8.08
CA THR A 70 -9.18 4.37 8.03
C THR A 70 -9.41 5.82 8.44
N SER A 71 -8.33 6.59 8.64
CA SER A 71 -8.39 7.97 9.14
C SER A 71 -8.27 9.04 8.06
N VAL A 72 -7.82 8.67 6.85
CA VAL A 72 -7.50 9.62 5.79
C VAL A 72 -8.71 9.90 4.91
N THR A 73 -9.43 8.87 4.48
CA THR A 73 -10.59 8.94 3.57
C THR A 73 -11.83 8.28 4.20
N SER A 74 -12.98 8.39 3.55
CA SER A 74 -14.22 7.70 3.95
C SER A 74 -14.16 6.18 3.77
N TYR A 75 -13.18 5.68 3.02
CA TYR A 75 -12.90 4.28 2.79
C TYR A 75 -11.48 3.93 3.26
N PRO A 76 -11.14 2.67 3.51
CA PRO A 76 -9.80 2.29 3.94
C PRO A 76 -8.79 2.49 2.81
N LEU A 77 -7.73 3.28 3.07
CA LEU A 77 -6.55 3.32 2.21
C LEU A 77 -5.64 2.15 2.54
N TYR A 78 -5.19 1.47 1.49
CA TYR A 78 -4.20 0.41 1.59
C TYR A 78 -2.87 0.85 1.02
N GLU A 79 -1.79 0.38 1.62
CA GLU A 79 -0.44 0.49 1.09
C GLU A 79 0.23 -0.88 1.12
N PHE A 80 0.62 -1.36 -0.04
CA PHE A 80 1.37 -2.59 -0.19
C PHE A 80 2.85 -2.26 -0.38
N THR A 81 3.64 -2.44 0.67
CA THR A 81 5.10 -2.38 0.63
C THR A 81 5.64 -3.74 0.22
N SER A 82 6.42 -3.81 -0.87
CA SER A 82 7.03 -5.04 -1.37
C SER A 82 8.53 -4.87 -1.49
N SER A 83 9.28 -5.45 -0.56
CA SER A 83 10.74 -5.35 -0.41
C SER A 83 11.25 -6.46 0.54
N PRO A 84 12.49 -7.01 0.37
CA PRO A 84 13.40 -6.78 -0.73
C PRO A 84 13.24 -7.84 -1.84
N LEU A 85 13.53 -7.44 -3.08
CA LEU A 85 13.59 -8.38 -4.21
C LEU A 85 14.95 -9.10 -4.25
N THR A 86 16.06 -8.37 -4.09
CA THR A 86 17.43 -8.89 -4.20
C THR A 86 18.30 -8.62 -2.97
N ALA A 87 18.04 -7.54 -2.24
CA ALA A 87 18.75 -7.20 -1.01
C ALA A 87 18.40 -8.15 0.15
N GLY A 88 19.06 -7.99 1.29
CA GLY A 88 18.72 -8.70 2.53
C GLY A 88 17.43 -8.19 3.13
N GLY A 89 16.66 -9.07 3.74
CA GLY A 89 15.51 -8.69 4.54
C GLY A 89 15.94 -7.99 5.84
N ARG A 90 15.06 -7.15 6.38
CA ARG A 90 15.31 -6.40 7.62
C ARG A 90 14.08 -6.37 8.50
N ARG A 91 14.27 -6.74 9.75
CA ARG A 91 13.30 -6.57 10.82
C ARG A 91 13.68 -5.33 11.64
N ILE A 92 12.73 -4.45 11.86
CA ILE A 92 12.87 -3.26 12.69
C ILE A 92 12.01 -3.51 13.92
N GLU A 93 12.66 -3.83 15.05
CA GLU A 93 11.96 -4.29 16.26
C GLU A 93 10.99 -3.23 16.80
N GLU A 94 11.35 -1.97 16.69
CA GLU A 94 10.53 -0.83 17.13
C GLU A 94 9.22 -0.71 16.33
N GLU A 95 9.17 -1.28 15.13
CA GLU A 95 7.97 -1.31 14.28
C GLU A 95 7.14 -2.59 14.44
N THR A 96 7.49 -3.47 15.38
CA THR A 96 6.73 -4.73 15.60
C THR A 96 5.24 -4.47 15.82
N ASN A 97 4.90 -3.42 16.53
CA ASN A 97 3.53 -3.05 16.88
C ASN A 97 2.97 -1.91 16.01
N ASN A 98 3.33 -1.84 14.73
CA ASN A 98 2.77 -0.83 13.82
C ASN A 98 1.23 -0.97 13.74
N PRO A 99 0.46 0.04 14.21
CA PRO A 99 -1.00 -0.06 14.29
C PRO A 99 -1.70 -0.07 12.93
N LEU A 100 -1.01 0.35 11.87
CA LEU A 100 -1.53 0.32 10.50
C LEU A 100 -1.33 -1.04 9.83
N ARG A 101 -0.41 -1.89 10.35
CA ARG A 101 -0.09 -3.16 9.72
C ARG A 101 -1.21 -4.17 9.89
N MET A 102 -1.62 -4.76 8.79
CA MET A 102 -2.56 -5.87 8.81
C MET A 102 -1.90 -7.13 9.38
N PRO A 103 -2.57 -7.84 10.28
CA PRO A 103 -2.01 -9.05 10.90
C PRO A 103 -1.59 -10.10 9.86
N GLY A 104 -0.43 -10.72 10.07
CA GLY A 104 0.08 -11.80 9.24
C GLY A 104 0.71 -11.37 7.91
N THR A 105 0.84 -10.06 7.65
CA THR A 105 1.40 -9.57 6.38
C THR A 105 2.87 -9.14 6.45
N TRP A 106 3.48 -9.17 7.63
CA TRP A 106 4.86 -8.72 7.81
C TRP A 106 5.88 -9.81 7.45
N VAL A 107 6.68 -9.58 6.42
CA VAL A 107 7.73 -10.49 5.93
C VAL A 107 9.07 -9.78 6.00
N THR A 108 9.95 -10.19 6.91
CA THR A 108 11.18 -9.48 7.27
C THR A 108 12.48 -10.23 6.94
N GLU A 109 12.44 -11.54 6.78
CA GLU A 109 13.65 -12.38 6.80
C GLU A 109 13.98 -13.03 5.46
N THR A 110 13.11 -12.88 4.47
CA THR A 110 13.31 -13.50 3.16
C THR A 110 13.15 -12.50 2.04
N ARG A 111 13.90 -12.73 0.96
CA ARG A 111 13.65 -12.06 -0.32
C ARG A 111 12.28 -12.49 -0.82
N ASN A 112 11.55 -11.54 -1.32
CA ASN A 112 10.16 -11.75 -1.70
C ASN A 112 9.75 -10.77 -2.81
N PHE A 113 8.60 -11.03 -3.41
CA PHE A 113 7.98 -10.14 -4.39
C PHE A 113 6.47 -10.13 -4.25
N GLY A 114 5.89 -8.98 -4.59
CA GLY A 114 4.45 -8.78 -4.61
C GLY A 114 3.85 -9.02 -5.99
N VAL A 115 2.63 -9.57 -6.01
CA VAL A 115 1.82 -9.73 -7.21
C VAL A 115 0.44 -9.11 -6.97
N LEU A 116 -0.04 -8.35 -7.94
CA LEU A 116 -1.40 -7.81 -7.97
C LEU A 116 -2.19 -8.52 -9.05
N GLU A 117 -3.28 -9.17 -8.66
CA GLU A 117 -4.21 -9.82 -9.60
C GLU A 117 -5.52 -9.04 -9.62
N PHE A 118 -6.04 -8.77 -10.81
CA PHE A 118 -7.31 -8.11 -11.02
C PHE A 118 -8.29 -9.05 -11.70
N SER A 119 -9.47 -9.21 -11.12
CA SER A 119 -10.52 -10.10 -11.63
C SER A 119 -11.90 -9.45 -11.54
N GLY A 120 -12.90 -10.11 -12.10
CA GLY A 120 -14.29 -9.67 -12.11
C GLY A 120 -14.60 -8.56 -13.13
N PRO A 121 -15.88 -8.28 -13.39
CA PRO A 121 -16.31 -7.19 -14.27
C PRO A 121 -16.02 -5.82 -13.64
N ARG A 122 -16.05 -4.76 -14.43
CA ARG A 122 -15.65 -3.41 -13.99
C ARG A 122 -16.38 -2.93 -12.72
N LYS A 123 -17.67 -3.24 -12.57
CA LYS A 123 -18.47 -2.80 -11.42
C LYS A 123 -18.23 -3.62 -10.17
N GLU A 124 -17.73 -4.84 -10.33
CA GLU A 124 -17.43 -5.82 -9.27
C GLU A 124 -15.96 -6.22 -9.32
N ARG A 125 -15.10 -5.26 -9.69
CA ARG A 125 -13.67 -5.50 -9.79
C ARG A 125 -13.09 -5.86 -8.43
N VAL A 126 -12.26 -6.89 -8.43
CA VAL A 126 -11.56 -7.40 -7.27
C VAL A 126 -10.05 -7.27 -7.53
N MET A 127 -9.31 -6.84 -6.53
CA MET A 127 -7.86 -6.86 -6.51
C MET A 127 -7.39 -7.80 -5.40
N THR A 128 -6.52 -8.75 -5.75
CA THR A 128 -5.84 -9.61 -4.79
C THR A 128 -4.36 -9.25 -4.76
N MET A 129 -3.88 -8.86 -3.60
CA MET A 129 -2.48 -8.63 -3.29
C MET A 129 -1.87 -9.92 -2.74
N ARG A 130 -0.77 -10.39 -3.31
CA ARG A 130 -0.07 -11.60 -2.88
C ARG A 130 1.40 -11.32 -2.68
N THR A 131 1.99 -11.96 -1.70
CA THR A 131 3.45 -11.97 -1.50
C THR A 131 3.96 -13.39 -1.62
N TYR A 132 5.01 -13.55 -2.40
CA TYR A 132 5.71 -14.81 -2.60
C TYR A 132 7.16 -14.67 -2.14
N ASP A 133 7.73 -15.74 -1.57
CA ASP A 133 9.16 -15.81 -1.34
C ASP A 133 9.93 -16.05 -2.67
N PHE A 134 11.25 -16.01 -2.59
CA PHE A 134 12.15 -16.21 -3.74
C PHE A 134 12.00 -17.58 -4.41
N ALA A 135 11.43 -18.58 -3.71
CA ALA A 135 11.14 -19.91 -4.24
C ALA A 135 9.74 -20.04 -4.88
N GLY A 136 8.95 -18.96 -4.87
CA GLY A 136 7.60 -18.92 -5.42
C GLY A 136 6.52 -19.46 -4.47
N ARG A 137 6.82 -19.67 -3.19
CA ARG A 137 5.82 -20.05 -2.19
C ARG A 137 5.03 -18.82 -1.74
N GLU A 138 3.70 -18.89 -1.79
CA GLU A 138 2.82 -17.83 -1.27
C GLU A 138 2.98 -17.71 0.25
N LEU A 139 3.29 -16.51 0.72
CA LEU A 139 3.46 -16.20 2.13
C LEU A 139 2.16 -15.67 2.73
N TRP A 140 1.48 -14.77 2.02
CA TRP A 140 0.16 -14.28 2.37
C TRP A 140 -0.56 -13.72 1.15
N LYS A 141 -1.87 -13.58 1.28
CA LYS A 141 -2.72 -12.86 0.31
C LYS A 141 -3.78 -12.03 1.02
N HIS A 142 -4.19 -10.94 0.41
CA HIS A 142 -5.32 -10.13 0.83
C HIS A 142 -6.12 -9.66 -0.38
N THR A 143 -7.44 -9.70 -0.26
CA THR A 143 -8.35 -9.35 -1.36
C THR A 143 -9.19 -8.15 -0.98
N VAL A 144 -9.31 -7.18 -1.89
CA VAL A 144 -10.09 -5.96 -1.75
C VAL A 144 -11.02 -5.82 -2.95
N THR A 145 -12.27 -5.49 -2.69
CA THR A 145 -13.24 -5.19 -3.75
C THR A 145 -13.26 -3.69 -4.07
N ALA A 146 -13.58 -3.34 -5.31
CA ALA A 146 -13.74 -1.94 -5.68
C ALA A 146 -14.88 -1.24 -4.91
N ALA A 147 -15.83 -1.99 -4.37
CA ALA A 147 -16.91 -1.47 -3.55
C ALA A 147 -16.44 -0.99 -2.17
N GLU A 148 -15.42 -1.64 -1.61
CA GLU A 148 -14.82 -1.26 -0.32
C GLU A 148 -14.04 0.05 -0.36
N LEU A 149 -13.63 0.49 -1.55
CA LEU A 149 -12.80 1.69 -1.75
C LEU A 149 -13.60 2.87 -2.33
N LYS A 150 -14.83 3.08 -1.84
CA LYS A 150 -15.73 4.16 -2.29
C LYS A 150 -16.14 5.10 -1.17
#